data_cfc89de7bafa9a7befe5540cc5cdf1e4
#
_entry.id   cfc89de7bafa9a7befe5540cc5cdf1e4
#
_cell.length_a   1.000
_cell.length_b   1.000
_cell.length_c   1.000
_cell.angle_alpha   90.00
_cell.angle_beta   90.00
_cell.angle_gamma   90.00
#
_symmetry.space_group_name_H-M   'P 1'
#
loop_
_entity.id
_entity.type
_entity.pdbx_description
1 polymer ?
#
loop_
_entity_poly.entity_id
_entity_poly.type
_entity_poly.pdbx_seq_one_letter_code
_entity_poly.pdbx_strand_id
1 'polypeptide(L)'
;MKLVVEKTARLEGTVTAPPSKSHTHRAILIASLADGTSAIRNPLVCDDTTATMEACRKFGAKMEDGNVLQITGVNGKPRRSDLEVHVGGSGTTMRFMAAVYALCEGPTTLTGDESL
;
A
#
# COMPACT_ATOMS: atom_id res chain seq x y z
N MET A 1 -2.54 8.39 -28.30
CA MET A 1 -3.01 6.99 -28.41
C MET A 1 -4.47 7.00 -28.88
N LYS A 2 -4.86 6.11 -29.79
CA LYS A 2 -6.24 5.98 -30.30
C LYS A 2 -6.70 4.54 -30.11
N LEU A 3 -7.83 4.35 -29.42
CA LEU A 3 -8.48 3.05 -29.28
C LEU A 3 -9.72 3.01 -30.17
N VAL A 4 -9.85 2.01 -30.99
CA VAL A 4 -11.03 1.73 -31.81
C VAL A 4 -11.70 0.48 -31.25
N VAL A 5 -12.97 0.59 -30.87
CA VAL A 5 -13.75 -0.53 -30.31
C VAL A 5 -14.90 -0.80 -31.28
N GLU A 6 -14.98 -2.03 -31.75
CA GLU A 6 -16.05 -2.50 -32.62
C GLU A 6 -17.06 -3.35 -31.85
N LYS A 7 -18.31 -3.37 -32.36
CA LYS A 7 -19.36 -4.19 -31.77
C LYS A 7 -19.02 -5.68 -31.91
N THR A 8 -19.09 -6.41 -30.81
CA THR A 8 -19.05 -7.87 -30.86
C THR A 8 -20.43 -8.47 -30.51
N ALA A 9 -20.81 -9.54 -31.20
CA ALA A 9 -22.11 -10.18 -31.02
C ALA A 9 -22.15 -11.07 -29.77
N ARG A 10 -21.00 -11.61 -29.36
CA ARG A 10 -20.90 -12.57 -28.24
C ARG A 10 -19.53 -12.51 -27.62
N LEU A 11 -19.48 -12.58 -26.28
CA LEU A 11 -18.25 -12.74 -25.51
C LEU A 11 -18.33 -14.07 -24.77
N GLU A 12 -17.31 -14.90 -24.98
CA GLU A 12 -17.15 -16.20 -24.31
C GLU A 12 -15.71 -16.35 -23.84
N GLY A 13 -15.53 -16.94 -22.66
CA GLY A 13 -14.22 -17.23 -22.09
C GLY A 13 -14.20 -17.10 -20.58
N THR A 14 -13.07 -17.47 -20.02
CA THR A 14 -12.78 -17.32 -18.59
C THR A 14 -11.62 -16.35 -18.42
N VAL A 15 -11.75 -15.39 -17.53
CA VAL A 15 -10.67 -14.47 -17.17
C VAL A 15 -10.42 -14.55 -15.67
N THR A 16 -9.14 -14.46 -15.30
CA THR A 16 -8.77 -14.28 -13.90
C THR A 16 -8.70 -12.78 -13.60
N ALA A 17 -9.50 -12.34 -12.64
CA ALA A 17 -9.48 -10.94 -12.23
C ALA A 17 -8.09 -10.56 -11.67
N PRO A 18 -7.54 -9.40 -12.05
CA PRO A 18 -6.30 -8.91 -11.46
C PRO A 18 -6.51 -8.59 -9.97
N PRO A 19 -5.45 -8.61 -9.16
CA PRO A 19 -5.55 -8.22 -7.75
C PRO A 19 -5.99 -6.76 -7.62
N SER A 20 -6.73 -6.48 -6.55
CA SER A 20 -7.26 -5.13 -6.30
C SER A 20 -6.23 -4.23 -5.62
N LYS A 21 -5.92 -3.08 -6.23
CA LYS A 21 -5.06 -2.05 -5.64
C LYS A 21 -5.58 -1.60 -4.26
N SER A 22 -6.87 -1.29 -4.18
CA SER A 22 -7.48 -0.80 -2.94
C SER A 22 -7.47 -1.83 -1.81
N HIS A 23 -7.66 -3.11 -2.12
CA HIS A 23 -7.54 -4.17 -1.12
C HIS A 23 -6.10 -4.37 -0.69
N THR A 24 -5.15 -4.30 -1.62
CA THR A 24 -3.71 -4.43 -1.33
C THR A 24 -3.24 -3.33 -0.37
N HIS A 25 -3.56 -2.06 -0.61
CA HIS A 25 -3.23 -0.97 0.31
C HIS A 25 -3.72 -1.25 1.74
N ARG A 26 -5.00 -1.63 1.87
CA ARG A 26 -5.62 -1.88 3.17
C ARG A 26 -5.02 -3.10 3.86
N ALA A 27 -4.77 -4.18 3.12
CA ALA A 27 -4.17 -5.39 3.65
C ALA A 27 -2.76 -5.12 4.20
N ILE A 28 -1.92 -4.36 3.45
CA ILE A 28 -0.59 -3.95 3.88
C ILE A 28 -0.68 -3.12 5.16
N LEU A 29 -1.56 -2.12 5.20
CA LEU A 29 -1.69 -1.24 6.35
C LEU A 29 -2.15 -2.00 7.60
N ILE A 30 -3.21 -2.82 7.48
CA ILE A 30 -3.75 -3.59 8.60
C ILE A 30 -2.70 -4.59 9.11
N ALA A 31 -2.03 -5.32 8.23
CA ALA A 31 -0.96 -6.25 8.58
C ALA A 31 0.22 -5.53 9.27
N SER A 32 0.55 -4.32 8.81
CA SER A 32 1.62 -3.52 9.41
C SER A 32 1.30 -3.00 10.81
N LEU A 33 0.03 -2.79 11.12
CA LEU A 33 -0.41 -2.37 12.45
C LEU A 33 -0.73 -3.55 13.37
N ALA A 34 -0.96 -4.74 12.83
CA ALA A 34 -1.33 -5.94 13.60
C ALA A 34 -0.21 -6.43 14.55
N ASP A 35 -0.57 -7.32 15.43
CA ASP A 35 0.39 -8.13 16.21
C ASP A 35 0.82 -9.34 15.40
N GLY A 36 2.13 -9.68 15.48
CA GLY A 36 2.70 -10.85 14.80
C GLY A 36 2.88 -10.68 13.29
N THR A 37 2.92 -11.79 12.56
CA THR A 37 3.21 -11.85 11.13
C THR A 37 2.00 -12.26 10.32
N SER A 38 1.71 -11.50 9.29
CA SER A 38 0.63 -11.72 8.32
C SER A 38 1.20 -12.09 6.95
N ALA A 39 0.48 -12.93 6.21
CA ALA A 39 0.84 -13.36 4.86
C ALA A 39 -0.20 -12.83 3.86
N ILE A 40 0.24 -11.97 2.94
CA ILE A 40 -0.61 -11.44 1.87
C ILE A 40 -0.26 -12.16 0.57
N ARG A 41 -1.23 -12.89 0.03
CA ARG A 41 -1.09 -13.62 -1.23
C ARG A 41 -1.60 -12.79 -2.39
N ASN A 42 -0.87 -12.83 -3.49
CA ASN A 42 -1.22 -12.14 -4.73
C ASN A 42 -1.54 -10.65 -4.54
N PRO A 43 -0.66 -9.86 -3.86
CA PRO A 43 -0.86 -8.42 -3.78
C PRO A 43 -0.71 -7.77 -5.16
N LEU A 44 -1.43 -6.68 -5.43
CA LEU A 44 -1.10 -5.82 -6.57
C LEU A 44 0.15 -5.02 -6.24
N VAL A 45 1.23 -5.24 -6.98
CA VAL A 45 2.46 -4.44 -6.85
C VAL A 45 2.48 -3.37 -7.93
N CYS A 46 2.50 -2.12 -7.53
CA CYS A 46 2.63 -0.93 -8.37
C CYS A 46 3.20 0.21 -7.53
N ASP A 47 3.53 1.35 -8.15
CA ASP A 47 4.15 2.48 -7.47
C ASP A 47 3.37 2.92 -6.21
N ASP A 48 2.04 2.99 -6.31
CA ASP A 48 1.19 3.38 -5.17
C ASP A 48 1.30 2.40 -3.99
N THR A 49 1.22 1.08 -4.26
CA THR A 49 1.29 0.08 -3.20
C THR A 49 2.70 -0.07 -2.64
N THR A 50 3.72 0.14 -3.47
CA THR A 50 5.12 0.22 -3.04
C THR A 50 5.33 1.41 -2.11
N ALA A 51 4.77 2.58 -2.43
CA ALA A 51 4.81 3.74 -1.54
C ALA A 51 4.15 3.45 -0.18
N THR A 52 3.05 2.68 -0.16
CA THR A 52 2.44 2.25 1.11
C THR A 52 3.35 1.32 1.89
N MET A 53 4.00 0.34 1.24
CA MET A 53 4.95 -0.55 1.90
C MET A 53 6.12 0.22 2.52
N GLU A 54 6.72 1.14 1.78
CA GLU A 54 7.82 1.97 2.27
C GLU A 54 7.40 2.85 3.46
N ALA A 55 6.23 3.47 3.38
CA ALA A 55 5.71 4.26 4.49
C ALA A 55 5.43 3.39 5.73
N CYS A 56 4.96 2.16 5.55
CA CYS A 56 4.77 1.23 6.66
C CYS A 56 6.10 0.76 7.28
N ARG A 57 7.13 0.54 6.48
CA ARG A 57 8.49 0.24 6.98
C ARG A 57 9.03 1.37 7.86
N LYS A 58 8.76 2.61 7.50
CA LYS A 58 9.19 3.79 8.25
C LYS A 58 8.53 3.95 9.61
N PHE A 59 7.38 3.38 9.87
CA PHE A 59 6.82 3.33 11.22
C PHE A 59 7.11 2.03 11.99
N GLY A 60 7.93 1.16 11.42
CA GLY A 60 8.50 0.01 12.12
C GLY A 60 8.03 -1.37 11.65
N ALA A 61 7.10 -1.47 10.69
CA ALA A 61 6.72 -2.75 10.12
C ALA A 61 7.89 -3.38 9.34
N LYS A 62 8.05 -4.69 9.46
CA LYS A 62 9.04 -5.45 8.69
C LYS A 62 8.36 -6.19 7.57
N MET A 63 8.95 -6.19 6.39
CA MET A 63 8.37 -6.83 5.21
C MET A 63 9.43 -7.65 4.49
N GLU A 64 9.05 -8.88 4.14
CA GLU A 64 9.83 -9.79 3.31
C GLU A 64 9.06 -10.02 2.02
N ASP A 65 9.67 -9.60 0.91
CA ASP A 65 9.10 -9.71 -0.42
C ASP A 65 9.31 -11.12 -0.98
N GLY A 66 8.32 -11.64 -1.70
CA GLY A 66 8.35 -12.96 -2.31
C GLY A 66 7.02 -13.27 -3.01
N ASN A 67 6.82 -14.54 -3.36
CA ASN A 67 5.52 -14.99 -3.91
C ASN A 67 4.34 -14.74 -2.95
N VAL A 68 4.66 -14.61 -1.67
CA VAL A 68 3.76 -14.20 -0.61
C VAL A 68 4.47 -13.09 0.15
N LEU A 69 3.84 -11.93 0.24
CA LEU A 69 4.35 -10.82 1.03
C LEU A 69 4.12 -11.11 2.51
N GLN A 70 5.21 -11.28 3.26
CA GLN A 70 5.16 -11.45 4.71
C GLN A 70 5.33 -10.08 5.39
N ILE A 71 4.44 -9.76 6.33
CA ILE A 71 4.48 -8.50 7.07
C ILE A 71 4.43 -8.79 8.56
N THR A 72 5.48 -8.41 9.29
CA THR A 72 5.48 -8.40 10.74
C THR A 72 5.10 -7.00 11.21
N GLY A 73 3.97 -6.90 11.87
CA GLY A 73 3.38 -5.65 12.30
C GLY A 73 3.93 -5.13 13.63
N VAL A 74 3.44 -3.97 14.04
CA VAL A 74 3.94 -3.20 15.19
C VAL A 74 3.04 -3.28 16.43
N ASN A 75 2.08 -4.21 16.45
CA ASN A 75 1.14 -4.41 17.56
C ASN A 75 0.43 -3.10 17.99
N GLY A 76 -0.12 -2.36 17.02
CA GLY A 76 -0.82 -1.10 17.27
C GLY A 76 0.06 0.05 17.79
N LYS A 77 1.38 -0.10 17.78
CA LYS A 77 2.34 0.88 18.31
C LYS A 77 3.30 1.37 17.23
N PRO A 78 2.81 2.12 16.22
CA PRO A 78 3.69 2.66 15.20
C PRO A 78 4.67 3.65 15.84
N ARG A 79 5.92 3.59 15.40
CA ARG A 79 6.98 4.48 15.88
C ARG A 79 7.58 5.20 14.69
N ARG A 80 7.72 6.50 14.82
CA ARG A 80 8.37 7.30 13.79
C ARG A 80 9.87 6.98 13.73
N SER A 81 10.36 6.56 12.57
CA SER A 81 11.81 6.42 12.33
C SER A 81 12.40 7.66 11.65
N ASP A 82 11.61 8.36 10.84
CA ASP A 82 12.02 9.51 10.04
C ASP A 82 11.12 10.71 10.25
N LEU A 83 11.67 11.90 10.04
CA LEU A 83 10.91 13.17 10.10
C LEU A 83 10.07 13.39 8.85
N GLU A 84 10.48 12.79 7.73
CA GLU A 84 9.82 12.93 6.43
C GLU A 84 9.50 11.57 5.81
N VAL A 85 8.31 11.44 5.28
CA VAL A 85 7.82 10.27 4.57
C VAL A 85 7.28 10.68 3.21
N HIS A 86 8.01 10.29 2.16
CA HIS A 86 7.58 10.53 0.79
C HIS A 86 6.65 9.41 0.33
N VAL A 87 5.49 9.77 -0.22
CA VAL A 87 4.45 8.82 -0.64
C VAL A 87 4.25 8.76 -2.16
N GLY A 88 5.16 9.35 -2.93
CA GLY A 88 5.05 9.43 -4.38
C GLY A 88 3.77 10.15 -4.81
N GLY A 89 3.15 9.71 -5.89
CA GLY A 89 1.85 10.20 -6.36
C GLY A 89 0.65 9.52 -5.69
N SER A 90 0.85 8.76 -4.60
CA SER A 90 -0.21 7.95 -3.98
C SER A 90 -1.06 8.71 -2.98
N GLY A 91 -2.16 9.30 -3.44
CA GLY A 91 -3.14 9.97 -2.58
C GLY A 91 -3.77 9.04 -1.53
N THR A 92 -3.88 7.74 -1.81
CA THR A 92 -4.35 6.74 -0.83
C THR A 92 -3.35 6.58 0.29
N THR A 93 -2.06 6.45 -0.03
CA THR A 93 -0.98 6.34 0.96
C THR A 93 -0.90 7.61 1.82
N MET A 94 -0.98 8.79 1.21
CA MET A 94 -0.99 10.07 1.93
C MET A 94 -2.08 10.10 3.01
N ARG A 95 -3.32 9.76 2.65
CA ARG A 95 -4.46 9.79 3.57
C ARG A 95 -4.34 8.76 4.70
N PHE A 96 -3.89 7.55 4.38
CA PHE A 96 -3.70 6.53 5.40
C PHE A 96 -2.57 6.88 6.36
N MET A 97 -1.45 7.36 5.83
CA MET A 97 -0.28 7.72 6.64
C MET A 97 -0.53 8.94 7.51
N ALA A 98 -1.34 9.92 7.05
CA ALA A 98 -1.75 11.03 7.88
C ALA A 98 -2.43 10.56 9.18
N ALA A 99 -3.32 9.55 9.09
CA ALA A 99 -3.99 9.00 10.27
C ALA A 99 -3.03 8.17 11.15
N VAL A 100 -2.15 7.36 10.55
CA VAL A 100 -1.22 6.49 11.29
C VAL A 100 -0.15 7.30 12.01
N TYR A 101 0.47 8.26 11.31
CA TYR A 101 1.53 9.08 11.90
C TYR A 101 1.01 10.07 12.95
N ALA A 102 -0.29 10.37 12.94
CA ALA A 102 -0.92 11.11 14.04
C ALA A 102 -0.92 10.33 15.37
N LEU A 103 -0.71 9.02 15.35
CA LEU A 103 -0.56 8.17 16.54
C LEU A 103 0.89 8.10 17.04
N CYS A 104 1.85 8.58 16.27
CA CYS A 104 3.27 8.60 16.65
C CYS A 104 3.61 9.83 17.47
N GLU A 105 4.64 9.72 18.31
CA GLU A 105 5.15 10.88 19.05
C GLU A 105 5.90 11.85 18.13
N GLY A 106 5.58 13.13 18.24
CA GLY A 106 6.21 14.24 17.53
C GLY A 106 5.72 14.41 16.08
N PRO A 107 6.14 15.49 15.41
CA PRO A 107 5.69 15.83 14.07
C PRO A 107 6.32 14.90 13.01
N THR A 108 5.54 14.57 11.99
CA THR A 108 6.03 13.90 10.77
C THR A 108 5.56 14.70 9.56
N THR A 109 6.44 14.95 8.61
CA THR A 109 6.11 15.58 7.34
C THR A 109 5.79 14.50 6.31
N LEU A 110 4.63 14.60 5.69
CA LEU A 110 4.29 13.77 4.53
C LEU A 110 4.49 14.59 3.27
N THR A 111 5.26 14.05 2.33
CA THR A 111 5.53 14.68 1.03
C THR A 111 5.14 13.75 -0.11
N GLY A 112 4.93 14.30 -1.28
CA GLY A 112 4.61 13.54 -2.48
C GLY A 112 5.07 14.26 -3.74
N ASP A 113 4.73 13.66 -4.88
CA ASP A 113 5.02 14.20 -6.21
C ASP A 113 4.10 15.38 -6.55
N GLU A 114 4.43 16.11 -7.61
CA GLU A 114 3.62 17.22 -8.11
C GLU A 114 2.19 16.83 -8.51
N SER A 115 1.95 15.53 -8.72
CA SER A 115 0.64 14.99 -9.09
C SER A 115 -0.29 14.69 -7.89
N LEU A 116 0.18 14.92 -6.66
CA LEU A 116 -0.54 14.55 -5.44
C LEU A 116 -1.54 15.62 -4.98
#